data_57911457b9ca3d6cde1e09ce45bce9ab
#
_entry.id   57911457b9ca3d6cde1e09ce45bce9ab
#
_cell.length_a   1.000
_cell.length_b   1.000
_cell.length_c   1.000
_cell.angle_alpha   90.00
_cell.angle_beta   90.00
_cell.angle_gamma   90.00
#
_symmetry.space_group_name_H-M   'P 1'
#
loop_
_entity.id
_entity.type
_entity.pdbx_description
1 polymer ?
#
loop_
_entity_poly.entity_id
_entity_poly.type
_entity_poly.pdbx_seq_one_letter_code
_entity_poly.pdbx_strand_id
1 'polypeptide(L)'
;MHTGHALLITLLSLGISHSAWASADTGHANSNANSREVASALGGLKNKTYELEQAPKIRVASFNIAAGKVSDMTAIAKAIRAMNVDVVALQEVDKLTARSGRVDQAAELAKLTGMQAVFGRAIDFDGGEYGLAFLSKYPLHDAVIYPLPSGQREQRIAFSAKVDVPEFPAPITLFNAHLDTKEDPTMRLDQVRELNDRAIEVRGIKLLFGDMNDVPGSVTWLELSRYWNDIMPNRQDGRSWPAENAEIKVDYIFSGNAQRWHLDSLTVPNASGDWNGVHWPAVSDHLPLVAEMRLTEQ
;
A
#
# COMPACT_ATOMS: atom_id res chain seq x y z
N MET A 1 10.81 -46.65 43.77
CA MET A 1 10.45 -47.80 42.92
C MET A 1 10.18 -47.24 41.54
N HIS A 2 11.17 -47.18 40.73
CA HIS A 2 11.50 -48.05 39.57
C HIS A 2 10.28 -48.27 38.66
N THR A 3 10.30 -47.91 37.40
CA THR A 3 11.14 -48.44 36.32
C THR A 3 11.11 -47.54 35.10
N GLY A 4 12.27 -47.35 34.49
CA GLY A 4 12.44 -46.73 33.18
C GLY A 4 12.22 -47.73 32.05
N HIS A 5 11.90 -47.23 30.86
CA HIS A 5 11.99 -48.01 29.60
C HIS A 5 12.79 -47.18 28.59
N ALA A 6 13.95 -47.74 28.27
CA ALA A 6 14.77 -47.29 27.16
C ALA A 6 14.24 -47.86 25.85
N LEU A 7 14.15 -47.06 24.82
CA LEU A 7 13.84 -47.53 23.46
C LEU A 7 15.09 -47.52 22.59
N LEU A 8 15.43 -48.70 22.14
CA LEU A 8 16.60 -49.03 21.33
C LEU A 8 16.34 -48.61 19.87
N ILE A 9 17.19 -47.80 19.27
CA ILE A 9 17.15 -47.49 17.84
C ILE A 9 18.14 -48.40 17.10
N THR A 10 17.62 -49.23 16.25
CA THR A 10 18.40 -50.14 15.38
C THR A 10 18.77 -49.44 14.08
N LEU A 11 20.04 -49.27 13.81
CA LEU A 11 20.59 -48.78 12.54
C LEU A 11 20.64 -49.97 11.55
N LEU A 12 19.91 -49.86 10.43
CA LEU A 12 20.09 -50.73 9.25
C LEU A 12 21.02 -50.03 8.25
N SER A 13 22.17 -50.60 8.05
CA SER A 13 23.11 -50.28 6.97
C SER A 13 22.70 -51.03 5.69
N LEU A 14 22.36 -50.30 4.62
CA LEU A 14 22.21 -50.86 3.28
C LEU A 14 23.44 -50.52 2.44
N GLY A 15 24.17 -51.50 2.04
CA GLY A 15 25.33 -51.41 1.16
C GLY A 15 24.89 -51.07 -0.27
N ILE A 16 25.58 -50.14 -0.91
CA ILE A 16 25.43 -49.83 -2.33
C ILE A 16 26.63 -50.41 -3.07
N SER A 17 26.33 -51.37 -3.95
CA SER A 17 27.31 -51.99 -4.88
C SER A 17 27.63 -51.01 -6.02
N HIS A 18 28.92 -50.83 -6.29
CA HIS A 18 29.44 -50.14 -7.47
C HIS A 18 29.25 -51.01 -8.73
N SER A 19 28.54 -50.51 -9.73
CA SER A 19 28.64 -50.94 -11.10
C SER A 19 29.11 -49.81 -11.98
N ALA A 20 30.26 -50.00 -12.58
CA ALA A 20 30.86 -49.12 -13.59
C ALA A 20 30.00 -49.14 -14.87
N TRP A 21 29.68 -47.95 -15.39
CA TRP A 21 29.19 -47.79 -16.75
C TRP A 21 30.11 -46.88 -17.54
N ALA A 22 30.45 -47.40 -18.72
CA ALA A 22 31.37 -46.82 -19.68
C ALA A 22 30.86 -45.49 -20.25
N SER A 23 31.79 -44.61 -20.54
CA SER A 23 31.64 -43.38 -21.27
C SER A 23 31.06 -43.61 -22.68
N ALA A 24 29.97 -42.91 -23.00
CA ALA A 24 29.59 -42.58 -24.36
C ALA A 24 29.58 -41.05 -24.51
N ASP A 25 30.56 -40.61 -25.28
CA ASP A 25 30.70 -39.22 -25.74
C ASP A 25 29.64 -38.97 -26.82
N THR A 26 28.64 -38.10 -26.57
CA THR A 26 27.77 -37.51 -27.59
C THR A 26 27.35 -36.11 -27.24
N GLY A 27 27.97 -35.13 -27.92
CA GLY A 27 27.25 -33.97 -28.40
C GLY A 27 26.96 -32.84 -27.39
N HIS A 28 27.94 -32.08 -26.99
CA HIS A 28 27.75 -30.73 -26.46
C HIS A 28 27.38 -29.74 -27.60
N ALA A 29 26.12 -29.75 -28.02
CA ALA A 29 25.56 -28.68 -28.84
C ALA A 29 24.05 -28.69 -28.68
N ASN A 30 23.51 -27.85 -27.78
CA ASN A 30 22.16 -27.24 -27.82
C ASN A 30 21.56 -26.78 -26.46
N SER A 31 22.34 -26.75 -25.37
CA SER A 31 21.79 -26.22 -24.11
C SER A 31 21.74 -24.65 -24.05
N ASN A 32 22.57 -24.00 -24.89
CA ASN A 32 22.61 -22.50 -24.89
C ASN A 32 21.57 -21.86 -25.80
N ALA A 33 20.96 -22.56 -26.73
CA ALA A 33 19.89 -22.02 -27.58
C ALA A 33 18.55 -22.00 -26.85
N ASN A 34 18.22 -23.04 -26.12
CA ASN A 34 16.97 -23.14 -25.36
C ASN A 34 16.89 -22.13 -24.19
N SER A 35 18.01 -21.86 -23.52
CA SER A 35 18.05 -20.86 -22.45
C SER A 35 17.90 -19.43 -22.97
N ARG A 36 18.37 -19.15 -24.20
CA ARG A 36 18.19 -17.83 -24.86
C ARG A 36 16.77 -17.66 -25.41
N GLU A 37 16.14 -18.71 -25.91
CA GLU A 37 14.76 -18.67 -26.39
C GLU A 37 13.74 -18.56 -25.24
N VAL A 38 13.95 -19.27 -24.14
CA VAL A 38 13.13 -19.14 -22.93
C VAL A 38 13.29 -17.77 -22.29
N ALA A 39 14.49 -17.18 -22.28
CA ALA A 39 14.72 -15.80 -21.83
C ALA A 39 14.09 -14.76 -22.77
N SER A 40 13.98 -15.06 -24.07
CA SER A 40 13.29 -14.21 -25.05
C SER A 40 11.77 -14.34 -24.98
N ALA A 41 11.24 -15.54 -24.68
CA ALA A 41 9.81 -15.79 -24.56
C ALA A 41 9.22 -15.30 -23.21
N LEU A 42 10.05 -15.13 -22.18
CA LEU A 42 9.69 -14.47 -20.92
C LEU A 42 9.71 -12.93 -21.06
N GLY A 43 9.66 -12.42 -22.31
CA GLY A 43 9.53 -11.02 -22.69
C GLY A 43 10.24 -10.10 -21.73
N GLY A 44 11.54 -9.95 -21.94
CA GLY A 44 12.49 -9.09 -21.18
C GLY A 44 11.92 -8.04 -20.27
N LEU A 45 11.42 -8.42 -19.11
CA LEU A 45 11.41 -7.54 -17.95
C LEU A 45 12.87 -7.41 -17.51
N LYS A 46 13.66 -6.62 -18.27
CA LYS A 46 14.95 -6.17 -17.79
C LYS A 46 14.64 -5.30 -16.59
N ASN A 47 15.11 -5.71 -15.41
CA ASN A 47 15.14 -4.82 -14.25
C ASN A 47 15.77 -3.51 -14.73
N LYS A 48 14.97 -2.45 -14.75
CA LYS A 48 15.42 -1.14 -15.15
C LYS A 48 15.92 -0.44 -13.89
N THR A 49 17.22 -0.18 -13.86
CA THR A 49 17.87 0.59 -12.80
C THR A 49 18.11 2.01 -13.31
N TYR A 50 17.88 3.00 -12.48
CA TYR A 50 18.08 4.40 -12.78
C TYR A 50 19.14 4.99 -11.88
N GLU A 51 19.97 5.86 -12.45
CA GLU A 51 20.76 6.80 -11.65
C GLU A 51 19.79 7.73 -10.92
N LEU A 52 20.10 8.06 -9.67
CA LEU A 52 19.17 8.77 -8.78
C LEU A 52 18.64 10.08 -9.38
N GLU A 53 19.51 10.85 -10.03
CA GLU A 53 19.15 12.14 -10.65
C GLU A 53 18.18 12.00 -11.83
N GLN A 54 18.18 10.84 -12.50
CA GLN A 54 17.35 10.52 -13.66
C GLN A 54 16.15 9.66 -13.31
N ALA A 55 16.06 9.20 -12.06
CA ALA A 55 14.99 8.33 -11.60
C ALA A 55 13.63 9.07 -11.60
N PRO A 56 12.58 8.46 -12.19
CA PRO A 56 11.25 9.07 -12.18
C PRO A 56 10.77 9.33 -10.76
N LYS A 57 10.18 10.50 -10.57
CA LYS A 57 9.80 11.03 -9.27
C LYS A 57 8.30 11.21 -9.16
N ILE A 58 7.76 10.92 -7.96
CA ILE A 58 6.37 11.16 -7.61
C ILE A 58 6.27 11.69 -6.18
N ARG A 59 5.32 12.61 -5.98
CA ARG A 59 4.96 13.10 -4.66
C ARG A 59 3.55 12.61 -4.30
N VAL A 60 3.43 11.86 -3.21
CA VAL A 60 2.19 11.16 -2.83
C VAL A 60 1.80 11.45 -1.39
N ALA A 61 0.51 11.27 -1.07
CA ALA A 61 0.04 11.34 0.30
C ALA A 61 -1.00 10.25 0.63
N SER A 62 -1.07 9.92 1.94
CA SER A 62 -2.20 9.22 2.56
C SER A 62 -2.86 10.16 3.55
N PHE A 63 -4.19 10.29 3.52
CA PHE A 63 -4.90 11.21 4.39
C PHE A 63 -6.32 10.73 4.71
N ASN A 64 -6.56 10.35 5.96
CA ASN A 64 -7.90 10.12 6.49
C ASN A 64 -8.55 11.50 6.74
N ILE A 65 -9.68 11.79 6.07
CA ILE A 65 -10.37 13.09 6.13
C ILE A 65 -11.55 13.14 7.10
N ALA A 66 -11.72 12.10 7.92
CA ALA A 66 -12.77 12.02 8.94
C ALA A 66 -14.20 12.30 8.40
N ALA A 67 -14.48 11.96 7.15
CA ALA A 67 -15.75 12.24 6.47
C ALA A 67 -16.14 13.74 6.48
N GLY A 68 -15.17 14.64 6.62
CA GLY A 68 -15.44 16.07 6.72
C GLY A 68 -16.11 16.50 8.04
N LYS A 69 -15.97 15.71 9.11
CA LYS A 69 -16.57 16.03 10.43
C LYS A 69 -15.83 17.14 11.16
N VAL A 70 -14.52 17.29 10.91
CA VAL A 70 -13.67 18.30 11.55
C VAL A 70 -13.73 19.62 10.77
N SER A 71 -13.69 19.55 9.43
CA SER A 71 -13.71 20.71 8.56
C SER A 71 -14.48 20.47 7.27
N ASP A 72 -14.81 21.52 6.55
CA ASP A 72 -15.50 21.44 5.27
C ASP A 72 -14.57 21.06 4.09
N MET A 73 -15.16 20.76 2.94
CA MET A 73 -14.41 20.37 1.74
C MET A 73 -13.49 21.49 1.23
N THR A 74 -13.79 22.76 1.51
CA THR A 74 -12.93 23.89 1.13
C THR A 74 -11.62 23.89 1.93
N ALA A 75 -11.71 23.64 3.24
CA ALA A 75 -10.55 23.52 4.11
C ALA A 75 -9.70 22.29 3.77
N ILE A 76 -10.35 21.12 3.54
CA ILE A 76 -9.66 19.89 3.11
C ILE A 76 -8.99 20.10 1.74
N ALA A 77 -9.64 20.73 0.77
CA ALA A 77 -9.04 21.03 -0.52
C ALA A 77 -7.85 22.00 -0.41
N LYS A 78 -7.93 23.02 0.48
CA LYS A 78 -6.79 23.89 0.79
C LYS A 78 -5.61 23.07 1.34
N ALA A 79 -5.88 22.15 2.24
CA ALA A 79 -4.87 21.27 2.81
C ALA A 79 -4.23 20.36 1.74
N ILE A 80 -5.04 19.75 0.87
CA ILE A 80 -4.53 18.92 -0.25
C ILE A 80 -3.65 19.76 -1.19
N ARG A 81 -4.05 20.99 -1.54
CA ARG A 81 -3.21 21.87 -2.35
C ARG A 81 -1.90 22.23 -1.65
N ALA A 82 -1.93 22.43 -0.32
CA ALA A 82 -0.74 22.74 0.47
C ALA A 82 0.27 21.59 0.51
N MET A 83 -0.18 20.33 0.40
CA MET A 83 0.70 19.14 0.27
C MET A 83 1.44 19.15 -1.06
N ASN A 84 0.90 19.78 -2.10
CA ASN A 84 1.44 19.82 -3.48
C ASN A 84 1.77 18.42 -4.01
N VAL A 85 0.89 17.46 -3.83
CA VAL A 85 1.07 16.06 -4.24
C VAL A 85 0.58 15.81 -5.66
N ASP A 86 1.11 14.77 -6.27
CA ASP A 86 0.66 14.26 -7.56
C ASP A 86 -0.52 13.32 -7.39
N VAL A 87 -0.52 12.54 -6.30
CA VAL A 87 -1.59 11.62 -5.91
C VAL A 87 -1.83 11.72 -4.41
N VAL A 88 -3.08 11.69 -3.99
CA VAL A 88 -3.47 11.48 -2.58
C VAL A 88 -4.52 10.38 -2.48
N ALA A 89 -4.27 9.45 -1.57
CA ALA A 89 -5.23 8.44 -1.15
C ALA A 89 -6.00 8.96 0.07
N LEU A 90 -7.32 8.93 -0.01
CA LEU A 90 -8.22 9.44 1.03
C LEU A 90 -8.97 8.28 1.68
N GLN A 91 -9.04 8.29 2.99
CA GLN A 91 -9.86 7.39 3.79
C GLN A 91 -11.01 8.20 4.42
N GLU A 92 -12.06 7.51 4.83
CA GLU A 92 -13.29 8.09 5.36
C GLU A 92 -13.90 9.13 4.42
N VAL A 93 -14.28 8.70 3.23
CA VAL A 93 -14.90 9.58 2.23
C VAL A 93 -16.39 9.28 2.13
N ASP A 94 -17.22 10.30 2.35
CA ASP A 94 -18.65 10.24 2.15
C ASP A 94 -19.04 10.62 0.71
N LYS A 95 -20.06 9.95 0.19
CA LYS A 95 -20.70 10.33 -1.05
C LYS A 95 -22.21 10.39 -0.86
N LEU A 96 -22.76 11.59 -0.92
CA LEU A 96 -24.19 11.86 -0.81
C LEU A 96 -24.85 11.39 0.51
N THR A 97 -24.09 11.21 1.59
CA THR A 97 -24.65 10.89 2.91
C THR A 97 -25.37 12.09 3.52
N ALA A 98 -26.38 11.85 4.35
CA ALA A 98 -27.09 12.95 5.00
C ALA A 98 -26.17 13.72 5.98
N ARG A 99 -25.31 13.02 6.72
CA ARG A 99 -24.36 13.62 7.66
C ARG A 99 -23.37 14.60 7.00
N SER A 100 -23.02 14.38 5.76
CA SER A 100 -22.13 15.25 4.97
C SER A 100 -22.89 16.27 4.10
N GLY A 101 -24.19 16.47 4.34
CA GLY A 101 -25.01 17.42 3.59
C GLY A 101 -25.28 17.03 2.14
N ARG A 102 -25.26 15.74 1.83
CA ARG A 102 -25.48 15.19 0.47
C ARG A 102 -24.40 15.61 -0.53
N VAL A 103 -23.19 15.86 -0.05
CA VAL A 103 -22.04 16.19 -0.92
C VAL A 103 -21.38 14.90 -1.40
N ASP A 104 -21.03 14.82 -2.68
CA ASP A 104 -20.04 13.87 -3.18
C ASP A 104 -18.65 14.45 -2.89
N GLN A 105 -18.06 14.03 -1.75
CA GLN A 105 -16.81 14.61 -1.25
C GLN A 105 -15.65 14.42 -2.23
N ALA A 106 -15.55 13.25 -2.87
CA ALA A 106 -14.48 13.01 -3.85
C ALA A 106 -14.62 13.92 -5.09
N ALA A 107 -15.83 14.06 -5.62
CA ALA A 107 -16.08 14.96 -6.75
C ALA A 107 -15.87 16.43 -6.40
N GLU A 108 -16.31 16.87 -5.22
CA GLU A 108 -16.13 18.26 -4.77
C GLU A 108 -14.64 18.58 -4.52
N LEU A 109 -13.89 17.66 -3.90
CA LEU A 109 -12.44 17.81 -3.75
C LEU A 109 -11.71 17.83 -5.09
N ALA A 110 -12.10 17.00 -6.05
CA ALA A 110 -11.56 17.04 -7.40
C ALA A 110 -11.75 18.41 -8.05
N LYS A 111 -12.95 18.95 -8.00
CA LYS A 111 -13.30 20.29 -8.51
C LYS A 111 -12.49 21.40 -7.81
N LEU A 112 -12.42 21.37 -6.49
CA LEU A 112 -11.74 22.41 -5.68
C LEU A 112 -10.21 22.36 -5.84
N THR A 113 -9.63 21.20 -6.11
CA THR A 113 -8.17 21.02 -6.26
C THR A 113 -7.70 21.09 -7.70
N GLY A 114 -8.61 20.90 -8.68
CA GLY A 114 -8.28 20.74 -10.09
C GLY A 114 -7.71 19.35 -10.42
N MET A 115 -7.86 18.38 -9.51
CA MET A 115 -7.39 17.00 -9.69
C MET A 115 -8.52 16.11 -10.25
N GLN A 116 -8.18 14.93 -10.75
CA GLN A 116 -9.14 13.87 -11.06
C GLN A 116 -9.42 13.07 -9.80
N ALA A 117 -10.62 12.48 -9.69
CA ALA A 117 -10.97 11.62 -8.57
C ALA A 117 -11.60 10.31 -9.04
N VAL A 118 -11.35 9.25 -8.28
CA VAL A 118 -12.10 7.99 -8.32
C VAL A 118 -12.50 7.62 -6.90
N PHE A 119 -13.73 7.10 -6.75
CA PHE A 119 -14.30 6.72 -5.45
C PHE A 119 -14.59 5.21 -5.43
N GLY A 120 -14.23 4.55 -4.34
CA GLY A 120 -14.49 3.14 -4.05
C GLY A 120 -15.47 3.01 -2.88
N ARG A 121 -16.71 2.57 -3.15
CA ARG A 121 -17.72 2.34 -2.12
C ARG A 121 -17.39 1.12 -1.29
N ALA A 122 -17.29 1.29 0.04
CA ALA A 122 -17.22 0.20 1.00
C ALA A 122 -18.62 -0.23 1.46
N ILE A 123 -19.48 0.73 1.82
CA ILE A 123 -20.84 0.50 2.32
C ILE A 123 -21.83 1.53 1.80
N ASP A 124 -23.10 1.18 1.82
CA ASP A 124 -24.20 2.14 1.82
C ASP A 124 -24.35 2.68 3.25
N PHE A 125 -24.39 3.98 3.39
CA PHE A 125 -24.41 4.61 4.70
C PHE A 125 -25.22 5.91 4.68
N ASP A 126 -26.10 6.11 5.66
CA ASP A 126 -26.85 7.33 5.89
C ASP A 126 -27.54 7.90 4.63
N GLY A 127 -28.10 7.01 3.80
CA GLY A 127 -28.78 7.34 2.55
C GLY A 127 -27.88 7.78 1.40
N GLY A 128 -26.59 7.52 1.51
CA GLY A 128 -25.55 7.68 0.50
C GLY A 128 -24.58 6.52 0.58
N GLU A 129 -23.29 6.78 0.31
CA GLU A 129 -22.22 5.81 0.29
C GLU A 129 -21.02 6.31 1.13
N TYR A 130 -20.26 5.38 1.69
CA TYR A 130 -19.03 5.67 2.44
C TYR A 130 -17.91 4.75 1.95
N GLY A 131 -16.70 5.27 1.86
CA GLY A 131 -15.59 4.48 1.35
C GLY A 131 -14.26 5.21 1.30
N LEU A 132 -13.55 4.94 0.20
CA LEU A 132 -12.19 5.40 -0.07
C LEU A 132 -12.15 6.18 -1.38
N ALA A 133 -11.13 7.05 -1.56
CA ALA A 133 -10.94 7.72 -2.83
C ALA A 133 -9.46 7.89 -3.16
N PHE A 134 -9.17 8.14 -4.43
CA PHE A 134 -7.93 8.73 -4.89
C PHE A 134 -8.22 10.04 -5.58
N LEU A 135 -7.36 11.03 -5.35
CA LEU A 135 -7.25 12.20 -6.20
C LEU A 135 -5.87 12.20 -6.86
N SER A 136 -5.80 12.62 -8.12
CA SER A 136 -4.56 12.64 -8.89
C SER A 136 -4.51 13.83 -9.87
N LYS A 137 -3.32 14.41 -10.06
CA LYS A 137 -3.05 15.35 -11.16
C LYS A 137 -3.07 14.65 -12.52
N TYR A 138 -2.85 13.34 -12.53
CA TYR A 138 -2.74 12.51 -13.73
C TYR A 138 -3.96 11.61 -13.91
N PRO A 139 -4.18 11.05 -15.12
CA PRO A 139 -5.31 10.16 -15.39
C PRO A 139 -5.32 8.94 -14.46
N LEU A 140 -6.49 8.67 -13.89
CA LEU A 140 -6.80 7.48 -13.09
C LEU A 140 -7.68 6.55 -13.91
N HIS A 141 -7.35 5.25 -13.94
CA HIS A 141 -8.11 4.24 -14.66
C HIS A 141 -8.05 2.87 -13.97
N ASP A 142 -8.75 1.87 -14.52
CA ASP A 142 -8.79 0.49 -14.02
C ASP A 142 -9.09 0.40 -12.51
N ALA A 143 -10.07 1.19 -12.05
CA ALA A 143 -10.47 1.19 -10.65
C ALA A 143 -11.16 -0.13 -10.27
N VAL A 144 -10.70 -0.78 -9.20
CA VAL A 144 -11.23 -2.06 -8.71
C VAL A 144 -11.44 -2.02 -7.20
N ILE A 145 -12.56 -2.55 -6.75
CA ILE A 145 -12.89 -2.71 -5.33
C ILE A 145 -12.76 -4.20 -4.98
N TYR A 146 -11.96 -4.49 -3.95
CA TYR A 146 -11.81 -5.81 -3.36
C TYR A 146 -12.44 -5.82 -1.97
N PRO A 147 -13.59 -6.48 -1.75
CA PRO A 147 -14.15 -6.64 -0.42
C PRO A 147 -13.17 -7.41 0.48
N LEU A 148 -12.90 -6.87 1.66
CA LEU A 148 -12.05 -7.51 2.66
C LEU A 148 -12.91 -8.27 3.67
N PRO A 149 -12.42 -9.35 4.28
CA PRO A 149 -13.11 -10.05 5.36
C PRO A 149 -13.56 -9.06 6.43
N SER A 150 -14.85 -9.03 6.77
CA SER A 150 -15.41 -8.07 7.74
C SER A 150 -16.45 -8.71 8.67
N GLY A 151 -16.91 -9.94 8.37
CA GLY A 151 -17.90 -10.67 9.16
C GLY A 151 -19.20 -9.87 9.28
N GLN A 152 -19.60 -9.56 10.51
CA GLN A 152 -20.77 -8.73 10.81
C GLN A 152 -20.40 -7.28 11.17
N ARG A 153 -19.13 -6.90 10.99
CA ARG A 153 -18.64 -5.53 11.23
C ARG A 153 -18.83 -4.68 9.97
N GLU A 154 -18.48 -3.42 10.05
CA GLU A 154 -18.46 -2.52 8.91
C GLU A 154 -17.59 -3.10 7.80
N GLN A 155 -18.17 -3.24 6.59
CA GLN A 155 -17.44 -3.78 5.45
C GLN A 155 -16.24 -2.90 5.12
N ARG A 156 -15.05 -3.49 5.11
CA ARG A 156 -13.81 -2.88 4.66
C ARG A 156 -13.48 -3.35 3.25
N ILE A 157 -12.74 -2.52 2.55
CA ILE A 157 -12.28 -2.79 1.18
C ILE A 157 -10.81 -2.48 1.03
N ALA A 158 -10.16 -3.16 0.08
CA ALA A 158 -9.00 -2.62 -0.61
C ALA A 158 -9.50 -2.01 -1.92
N PHE A 159 -9.15 -0.77 -2.16
CA PHE A 159 -9.52 -0.04 -3.38
C PHE A 159 -8.27 0.19 -4.20
N SER A 160 -8.26 -0.23 -5.46
CA SER A 160 -7.13 0.02 -6.35
C SER A 160 -7.53 0.85 -7.57
N ALA A 161 -6.57 1.60 -8.09
CA ALA A 161 -6.63 2.27 -9.38
C ALA A 161 -5.23 2.35 -9.96
N LYS A 162 -5.13 2.53 -11.29
CA LYS A 162 -3.85 2.83 -11.94
C LYS A 162 -3.74 4.31 -12.24
N VAL A 163 -2.53 4.83 -12.18
CA VAL A 163 -2.20 6.21 -12.54
C VAL A 163 -1.07 6.24 -13.56
N ASP A 164 -1.25 7.04 -14.62
CA ASP A 164 -0.23 7.28 -15.65
C ASP A 164 0.59 8.52 -15.29
N VAL A 165 1.69 8.31 -14.58
CA VAL A 165 2.61 9.40 -14.21
C VAL A 165 3.68 9.54 -15.29
N PRO A 166 3.90 10.75 -15.85
CA PRO A 166 4.97 10.98 -16.82
C PRO A 166 6.33 10.47 -16.32
N GLU A 167 7.19 10.03 -17.24
CA GLU A 167 8.55 9.51 -16.98
C GLU A 167 8.59 8.13 -16.29
N PHE A 168 7.52 7.65 -15.70
CA PHE A 168 7.47 6.27 -15.22
C PHE A 168 7.39 5.27 -16.37
N PRO A 169 8.06 4.11 -16.26
CA PRO A 169 8.14 3.13 -17.35
C PRO A 169 6.83 2.37 -17.59
N ALA A 170 5.91 2.44 -16.64
CA ALA A 170 4.60 1.79 -16.67
C ALA A 170 3.64 2.49 -15.69
N PRO A 171 2.32 2.31 -15.83
CA PRO A 171 1.36 2.79 -14.84
C PRO A 171 1.70 2.30 -13.43
N ILE A 172 1.49 3.15 -12.44
CA ILE A 172 1.60 2.79 -11.03
C ILE A 172 0.24 2.29 -10.55
N THR A 173 0.18 1.07 -10.02
CA THR A 173 -1.01 0.59 -9.33
C THR A 173 -1.01 1.09 -7.90
N LEU A 174 -2.02 1.86 -7.57
CA LEU A 174 -2.29 2.38 -6.24
C LEU A 174 -3.27 1.45 -5.54
N PHE A 175 -3.00 1.11 -4.29
CA PHE A 175 -3.94 0.46 -3.37
C PHE A 175 -4.24 1.41 -2.22
N ASN A 176 -5.48 1.44 -1.76
CA ASN A 176 -5.92 2.20 -0.60
C ASN A 176 -6.76 1.29 0.29
N ALA A 177 -6.53 1.32 1.60
CA ALA A 177 -7.27 0.52 2.56
C ALA A 177 -7.56 1.34 3.83
N HIS A 178 -8.67 1.01 4.50
CA HIS A 178 -8.96 1.43 5.85
C HIS A 178 -9.42 0.20 6.63
N LEU A 179 -8.56 -0.33 7.50
CA LEU A 179 -8.77 -1.62 8.16
C LEU A 179 -9.70 -1.51 9.38
N ASP A 180 -10.08 -2.64 9.94
CA ASP A 180 -10.94 -2.72 11.13
C ASP A 180 -10.31 -2.04 12.34
N THR A 181 -11.14 -1.40 13.18
CA THR A 181 -10.70 -0.56 14.30
C THR A 181 -10.66 -1.27 15.66
N LYS A 182 -11.07 -2.54 15.73
CA LYS A 182 -11.18 -3.25 17.03
C LYS A 182 -9.80 -3.56 17.60
N GLU A 183 -9.72 -3.62 18.93
CA GLU A 183 -8.49 -3.96 19.65
C GLU A 183 -7.95 -5.34 19.25
N ASP A 184 -8.83 -6.36 19.16
CA ASP A 184 -8.47 -7.67 18.64
C ASP A 184 -8.05 -7.59 17.16
N PRO A 185 -6.79 -7.91 16.81
CA PRO A 185 -6.25 -7.75 15.48
C PRO A 185 -6.67 -8.84 14.50
N THR A 186 -7.40 -9.87 14.94
CA THR A 186 -7.73 -11.05 14.10
C THR A 186 -8.37 -10.64 12.78
N MET A 187 -9.37 -9.76 12.83
CA MET A 187 -10.04 -9.28 11.61
C MET A 187 -9.09 -8.48 10.71
N ARG A 188 -8.27 -7.59 11.28
CA ARG A 188 -7.26 -6.85 10.51
C ARG A 188 -6.26 -7.78 9.83
N LEU A 189 -5.83 -8.83 10.53
CA LEU A 189 -4.91 -9.82 9.98
C LEU A 189 -5.51 -10.55 8.78
N ASP A 190 -6.79 -10.95 8.85
CA ASP A 190 -7.48 -11.58 7.72
C ASP A 190 -7.69 -10.59 6.56
N GLN A 191 -7.98 -9.32 6.86
CA GLN A 191 -8.08 -8.26 5.87
C GLN A 191 -6.75 -8.02 5.14
N VAL A 192 -5.64 -8.02 5.86
CA VAL A 192 -4.31 -7.86 5.26
C VAL A 192 -3.93 -9.06 4.40
N ARG A 193 -4.25 -10.27 4.81
CA ARG A 193 -4.01 -11.48 3.99
C ARG A 193 -4.73 -11.40 2.66
N GLU A 194 -6.04 -11.06 2.68
CA GLU A 194 -6.82 -10.88 1.45
C GLU A 194 -6.24 -9.74 0.58
N LEU A 195 -5.87 -8.59 1.17
CA LEU A 195 -5.24 -7.49 0.45
C LEU A 195 -3.93 -7.95 -0.21
N ASN A 196 -3.08 -8.68 0.52
CA ASN A 196 -1.82 -9.20 0.01
C ASN A 196 -2.05 -10.17 -1.15
N ASP A 197 -3.02 -11.08 -1.04
CA ASP A 197 -3.36 -12.04 -2.09
C ASP A 197 -3.79 -11.31 -3.37
N ARG A 198 -4.63 -10.27 -3.28
CA ARG A 198 -5.01 -9.44 -4.43
C ARG A 198 -3.83 -8.66 -5.01
N ALA A 199 -2.98 -8.12 -4.14
CA ALA A 199 -1.82 -7.35 -4.60
C ALA A 199 -0.76 -8.20 -5.29
N ILE A 200 -0.60 -9.48 -4.92
CA ILE A 200 0.32 -10.42 -5.57
C ILE A 200 -0.09 -10.70 -7.02
N GLU A 201 -1.39 -10.78 -7.30
CA GLU A 201 -1.93 -10.99 -8.65
C GLU A 201 -1.62 -9.82 -9.60
N VAL A 202 -1.39 -8.63 -9.05
CA VAL A 202 -1.09 -7.41 -9.83
C VAL A 202 0.41 -7.30 -10.06
N ARG A 203 0.81 -7.25 -11.33
CA ARG A 203 2.22 -7.05 -11.72
C ARG A 203 2.56 -5.57 -11.85
N GLY A 204 3.86 -5.24 -11.79
CA GLY A 204 4.36 -3.89 -12.01
C GLY A 204 4.54 -3.07 -10.75
N ILE A 205 4.63 -1.76 -10.92
CA ILE A 205 4.91 -0.80 -9.86
C ILE A 205 3.67 -0.66 -8.96
N LYS A 206 3.85 -0.79 -7.64
CA LYS A 206 2.74 -0.74 -6.68
C LYS A 206 3.07 0.15 -5.49
N LEU A 207 2.07 0.93 -5.07
CA LEU A 207 2.06 1.65 -3.80
C LEU A 207 0.78 1.30 -3.04
N LEU A 208 0.88 1.18 -1.72
CA LEU A 208 -0.26 0.97 -0.82
C LEU A 208 -0.33 2.11 0.18
N PHE A 209 -1.50 2.66 0.33
CA PHE A 209 -1.83 3.74 1.25
C PHE A 209 -2.91 3.28 2.22
N GLY A 210 -2.99 3.91 3.36
CA GLY A 210 -4.18 3.75 4.18
C GLY A 210 -3.98 3.97 5.65
N ASP A 211 -5.13 3.98 6.33
CA ASP A 211 -5.25 3.85 7.76
C ASP A 211 -5.36 2.37 8.12
N MET A 212 -4.26 1.82 8.63
CA MET A 212 -4.19 0.40 8.95
C MET A 212 -4.75 0.08 10.35
N ASN A 213 -5.14 1.12 11.13
CA ASN A 213 -5.64 0.98 12.49
C ASN A 213 -4.76 0.08 13.38
N ASP A 214 -3.46 0.05 13.10
CA ASP A 214 -2.48 -0.73 13.85
C ASP A 214 -1.10 -0.08 13.76
N VAL A 215 -0.24 -0.42 14.72
CA VAL A 215 1.06 0.22 14.92
C VAL A 215 2.22 -0.59 14.33
N PRO A 216 3.38 0.04 14.08
CA PRO A 216 4.57 -0.68 13.64
C PRO A 216 4.95 -1.80 14.63
N GLY A 217 5.26 -2.98 14.10
CA GLY A 217 5.59 -4.17 14.88
C GLY A 217 4.40 -5.00 15.34
N SER A 218 3.16 -4.56 15.12
CA SER A 218 1.96 -5.38 15.34
C SER A 218 1.92 -6.57 14.37
N VAL A 219 1.07 -7.57 14.67
CA VAL A 219 0.89 -8.73 13.77
C VAL A 219 0.34 -8.31 12.40
N THR A 220 -0.49 -7.29 12.35
CA THR A 220 -1.02 -6.67 11.13
C THR A 220 0.11 -6.06 10.30
N TRP A 221 0.96 -5.24 10.91
CA TRP A 221 2.10 -4.61 10.25
C TRP A 221 3.13 -5.65 9.78
N LEU A 222 3.39 -6.69 10.59
CA LEU A 222 4.31 -7.78 10.22
C LEU A 222 3.79 -8.56 9.00
N GLU A 223 2.48 -8.80 8.90
CA GLU A 223 1.89 -9.46 7.73
C GLU A 223 1.95 -8.57 6.49
N LEU A 224 1.71 -7.26 6.60
CA LEU A 224 1.94 -6.29 5.52
C LEU A 224 3.40 -6.32 5.05
N SER A 225 4.34 -6.31 5.98
CA SER A 225 5.78 -6.24 5.69
C SER A 225 6.33 -7.46 4.93
N ARG A 226 5.56 -8.55 4.77
CA ARG A 226 5.93 -9.68 3.92
C ARG A 226 5.97 -9.32 2.43
N TYR A 227 5.16 -8.35 2.01
CA TYR A 227 4.99 -7.99 0.58
C TYR A 227 5.21 -6.50 0.31
N TRP A 228 5.29 -5.70 1.38
CA TRP A 228 5.37 -4.26 1.30
C TRP A 228 6.50 -3.72 2.16
N ASN A 229 7.15 -2.67 1.67
CA ASN A 229 8.12 -1.89 2.43
C ASN A 229 7.44 -0.63 2.96
N ASP A 230 7.35 -0.47 4.28
CA ASP A 230 6.98 0.81 4.88
C ASP A 230 8.02 1.86 4.47
N ILE A 231 7.60 2.90 3.76
CA ILE A 231 8.53 3.95 3.29
C ILE A 231 9.04 4.82 4.41
N MET A 232 8.38 4.79 5.58
CA MET A 232 8.81 5.52 6.75
C MET A 232 9.78 4.65 7.56
N PRO A 233 11.09 4.93 7.50
CA PRO A 233 12.05 4.19 8.30
C PRO A 233 11.77 4.40 9.80
N ASN A 234 12.00 3.39 10.63
CA ASN A 234 11.73 3.34 12.07
C ASN A 234 12.35 4.49 12.91
N ARG A 235 13.05 5.42 12.29
CA ARG A 235 13.73 6.56 12.94
C ARG A 235 13.00 7.87 12.87
N GLN A 236 11.91 7.95 12.09
CA GLN A 236 11.11 9.17 11.96
C GLN A 236 9.81 9.04 12.74
N ASP A 237 9.43 10.13 13.37
CA ASP A 237 8.16 10.23 14.07
C ASP A 237 7.01 10.29 13.05
N GLY A 238 6.41 9.15 12.78
CA GLY A 238 5.30 9.00 11.85
C GLY A 238 3.93 8.99 12.52
N ARG A 239 3.85 9.46 13.75
CA ARG A 239 2.59 9.52 14.48
C ARG A 239 1.61 10.45 13.76
N SER A 240 0.42 9.94 13.50
CA SER A 240 -0.59 10.62 12.70
C SER A 240 -1.92 10.81 13.44
N TRP A 241 -2.12 10.09 14.55
CA TRP A 241 -3.37 10.13 15.29
C TRP A 241 -3.15 10.20 16.82
N PRO A 242 -4.01 10.94 17.57
CA PRO A 242 -4.95 11.96 17.10
C PRO A 242 -4.20 13.22 16.62
N ALA A 243 -4.76 13.96 15.66
CA ALA A 243 -4.05 15.06 15.00
C ALA A 243 -3.59 16.17 15.97
N GLU A 244 -4.37 16.50 17.02
CA GLU A 244 -4.02 17.52 18.01
C GLU A 244 -2.76 17.19 18.82
N ASN A 245 -2.56 15.91 19.13
CA ASN A 245 -1.40 15.43 19.89
C ASN A 245 -1.07 14.01 19.40
N ALA A 246 -0.45 13.92 18.24
CA ALA A 246 -0.22 12.64 17.58
C ALA A 246 0.64 11.70 18.44
N GLU A 247 0.04 10.61 18.90
CA GLU A 247 0.64 9.65 19.83
C GLU A 247 1.00 8.34 19.13
N ILE A 248 0.22 7.94 18.11
CA ILE A 248 0.41 6.66 17.41
C ILE A 248 0.48 6.84 15.90
N LYS A 249 1.24 5.97 15.24
CA LYS A 249 1.28 5.82 13.79
C LYS A 249 0.27 4.75 13.40
N VAL A 250 -0.77 5.14 12.68
CA VAL A 250 -1.79 4.24 12.11
C VAL A 250 -1.94 4.40 10.61
N ASP A 251 -1.50 5.55 10.08
CA ASP A 251 -1.51 5.85 8.65
C ASP A 251 -0.17 5.49 8.02
N TYR A 252 -0.22 4.98 6.80
CA TYR A 252 0.94 4.42 6.12
C TYR A 252 0.96 4.73 4.63
N ILE A 253 2.18 4.76 4.10
CA ILE A 253 2.50 4.61 2.69
C ILE A 253 3.51 3.48 2.58
N PHE A 254 3.23 2.50 1.74
CA PHE A 254 4.11 1.37 1.48
C PHE A 254 4.44 1.29 -0.01
N SER A 255 5.61 0.77 -0.32
CA SER A 255 5.98 0.35 -1.67
C SER A 255 6.01 -1.16 -1.80
N GLY A 256 5.71 -1.70 -2.99
CA GLY A 256 5.86 -3.13 -3.22
C GLY A 256 7.32 -3.58 -3.11
N ASN A 257 7.56 -4.79 -2.56
CA ASN A 257 8.91 -5.32 -2.31
C ASN A 257 9.73 -5.56 -3.60
N ALA A 258 9.05 -5.65 -4.76
CA ALA A 258 9.72 -5.89 -6.03
C ALA A 258 10.37 -4.63 -6.63
N GLN A 259 10.08 -3.45 -6.07
CA GLN A 259 10.62 -2.18 -6.52
C GLN A 259 11.54 -1.58 -5.47
N ARG A 260 12.55 -0.83 -5.92
CA ARG A 260 13.37 0.00 -5.03
C ARG A 260 13.06 1.46 -5.23
N TRP A 261 12.83 2.12 -4.11
CA TRP A 261 12.53 3.53 -4.06
C TRP A 261 13.55 4.27 -3.20
N HIS A 262 13.94 5.44 -3.66
CA HIS A 262 14.65 6.41 -2.86
C HIS A 262 13.67 7.43 -2.31
N LEU A 263 13.70 7.68 -1.01
CA LEU A 263 12.86 8.67 -0.35
C LEU A 263 13.59 10.01 -0.32
N ASP A 264 13.14 10.98 -1.12
CA ASP A 264 13.70 12.35 -1.14
C ASP A 264 13.24 13.13 0.10
N SER A 265 11.97 13.01 0.46
CA SER A 265 11.41 13.63 1.67
C SER A 265 10.19 12.88 2.19
N LEU A 266 9.98 12.97 3.49
CA LEU A 266 8.77 12.51 4.17
C LEU A 266 8.37 13.56 5.21
N THR A 267 7.10 13.95 5.19
CA THR A 267 6.54 14.92 6.12
C THR A 267 5.25 14.37 6.72
N VAL A 268 5.18 14.38 8.04
CA VAL A 268 3.93 14.34 8.79
C VAL A 268 3.85 15.71 9.48
N PRO A 269 2.83 16.53 9.17
CA PRO A 269 2.72 17.86 9.76
C PRO A 269 2.70 17.78 11.28
N ASN A 270 3.42 18.67 11.94
CA ASN A 270 3.40 18.75 13.40
C ASN A 270 2.09 19.41 13.86
N ALA A 271 1.44 18.82 14.86
CA ALA A 271 0.23 19.38 15.47
C ALA A 271 0.42 20.77 16.08
N SER A 272 1.64 21.09 16.53
CA SER A 272 1.97 22.37 17.17
C SER A 272 2.37 23.49 16.20
N GLY A 273 2.43 23.21 14.90
CA GLY A 273 2.88 24.17 13.90
C GLY A 273 2.03 24.16 12.62
N ASP A 274 2.00 25.32 11.96
CA ASP A 274 1.45 25.41 10.62
C ASP A 274 2.48 24.93 9.60
N TRP A 275 2.10 23.94 8.80
CA TRP A 275 2.89 23.54 7.65
C TRP A 275 2.19 24.01 6.37
N ASN A 276 2.90 24.79 5.57
CA ASN A 276 2.39 25.38 4.33
C ASN A 276 1.10 26.21 4.52
N GLY A 277 0.98 26.93 5.65
CA GLY A 277 -0.17 27.79 5.96
C GLY A 277 -1.45 27.03 6.28
N VAL A 278 -1.34 25.80 6.77
CA VAL A 278 -2.44 24.94 7.22
C VAL A 278 -2.24 24.57 8.67
N HIS A 279 -3.25 24.83 9.50
CA HIS A 279 -3.34 24.30 10.86
C HIS A 279 -3.99 22.92 10.81
N TRP A 280 -3.18 21.89 10.76
CA TRP A 280 -3.60 20.53 10.41
C TRP A 280 -4.61 19.90 11.36
N PRO A 281 -4.53 20.07 12.69
CA PRO A 281 -5.55 19.53 13.58
C PRO A 281 -6.97 20.12 13.36
N ALA A 282 -7.07 21.29 12.73
CA ALA A 282 -8.37 21.88 12.37
C ALA A 282 -8.91 21.33 11.03
N VAL A 283 -8.20 20.44 10.36
CA VAL A 283 -8.62 19.87 9.06
C VAL A 283 -9.22 18.49 9.23
N SER A 284 -8.55 17.61 9.97
CA SER A 284 -8.98 16.24 10.26
C SER A 284 -8.50 15.82 11.65
N ASP A 285 -9.04 14.76 12.21
CA ASP A 285 -8.52 14.09 13.41
C ASP A 285 -7.29 13.21 13.14
N HIS A 286 -6.89 13.06 11.86
CA HIS A 286 -5.62 12.47 11.42
C HIS A 286 -4.71 13.53 10.78
N LEU A 287 -3.40 13.33 10.92
CA LEU A 287 -2.39 14.06 10.15
C LEU A 287 -2.06 13.30 8.87
N PRO A 288 -1.88 13.97 7.72
CA PRO A 288 -1.49 13.30 6.49
C PRO A 288 -0.02 12.85 6.55
N LEU A 289 0.28 11.76 5.84
CA LEU A 289 1.64 11.40 5.47
C LEU A 289 1.89 11.89 4.05
N VAL A 290 2.96 12.67 3.84
CA VAL A 290 3.35 13.20 2.52
C VAL A 290 4.77 12.77 2.21
N ALA A 291 4.95 12.07 1.09
CA ALA A 291 6.25 11.56 0.65
C ALA A 291 6.60 12.03 -0.76
N GLU A 292 7.86 12.40 -0.97
CA GLU A 292 8.45 12.54 -2.30
C GLU A 292 9.47 11.42 -2.49
N MET A 293 9.33 10.65 -3.56
CA MET A 293 10.12 9.43 -3.75
C MET A 293 10.43 9.19 -5.23
N ARG A 294 11.58 8.53 -5.48
CA ARG A 294 12.07 8.17 -6.81
C ARG A 294 12.13 6.67 -6.98
N LEU A 295 11.68 6.18 -8.13
CA LEU A 295 11.83 4.78 -8.49
C LEU A 295 13.27 4.53 -9.00
N THR A 296 14.08 3.82 -8.21
CA THR A 296 15.48 3.55 -8.58
C THR A 296 15.67 2.18 -9.23
N GLU A 297 14.79 1.22 -8.96
CA GLU A 297 14.83 -0.11 -9.61
C GLU A 297 13.39 -0.68 -9.71
N GLN A 298 13.10 -1.32 -10.86
CA GLN A 298 11.83 -1.97 -11.16
C GLN A 298 12.06 -3.43 -11.52
#